data_352f9fa7446f8a947a1f4ad1d2f64659
#
_entry.id   352f9fa7446f8a947a1f4ad1d2f64659
#
_cell.length_a   1.000
_cell.length_b   1.000
_cell.length_c   1.000
_cell.angle_alpha   90.00
_cell.angle_beta   90.00
_cell.angle_gamma   90.00
#
_symmetry.space_group_name_H-M   'P 1'
#
loop_
_entity.id
_entity.type
_entity.pdbx_description
1 polymer ?
#
loop_
_entity_poly.entity_id
_entity_poly.type
_entity_poly.pdbx_seq_one_letter_code
_entity_poly.pdbx_strand_id
1 'polypeptide(L)'
;LRTWLHPNCFAAAPLVAKGCERAFWAAFLVWADTNGGPALFAHLPEMPVDGALAAALRAEAAAQGRRIELVYREERALLDSDLAPADYLEQAVRGKKRKELRRQHARLSEEGKLKLERYDDDRCLATWIDHFLALEAAGWKGAAGSALAAHDATTGLFRDALRGAAERGRLERLSLTLDGRPVAMLANFITPPGAFSYKTAFDERFARFSPGVLLQLENLALLEHDTIAWCDSCAAADHPMIDGLWTERRAIGRYSVAIGGAAKRAAFDRLVGAELSRSPRGIGD
;
A
#
# COMPACT_ATOMS: atom_id res chain seq x y z
N LEU A 1 -17.20 -15.37 -6.90
CA LEU A 1 -17.15 -14.70 -5.60
C LEU A 1 -15.88 -13.83 -5.56
N ARG A 2 -15.98 -12.61 -5.05
CA ARG A 2 -14.81 -11.72 -4.90
C ARG A 2 -14.82 -11.10 -3.52
N THR A 3 -13.66 -10.99 -2.89
CA THR A 3 -13.52 -10.18 -1.68
C THR A 3 -13.74 -8.71 -2.03
N TRP A 4 -14.33 -7.97 -1.09
CA TRP A 4 -14.56 -6.54 -1.29
C TRP A 4 -13.23 -5.80 -1.41
N LEU A 5 -13.12 -4.93 -2.39
CA LEU A 5 -11.97 -4.10 -2.65
C LEU A 5 -12.43 -2.68 -3.04
N HIS A 6 -11.71 -1.71 -2.57
CA HIS A 6 -11.99 -0.30 -2.71
C HIS A 6 -10.75 0.39 -3.33
N PRO A 7 -10.87 1.40 -4.20
CA PRO A 7 -9.72 2.04 -4.86
C PRO A 7 -8.68 2.66 -3.92
N ASN A 8 -9.05 2.91 -2.66
CA ASN A 8 -8.12 3.38 -1.63
C ASN A 8 -7.68 2.27 -0.65
N CYS A 9 -7.90 1.00 -0.98
CA CYS A 9 -7.44 -0.16 -0.23
C CYS A 9 -6.28 -0.79 -1.01
N PHE A 10 -5.06 -0.66 -0.51
CA PHE A 10 -3.84 -1.12 -1.18
C PHE A 10 -3.37 -2.51 -0.70
N ALA A 11 -4.07 -3.10 0.28
CA ALA A 11 -3.86 -4.45 0.74
C ALA A 11 -5.21 -5.03 1.17
N ALA A 12 -5.66 -6.10 0.51
CA ALA A 12 -6.97 -6.71 0.74
C ALA A 12 -6.86 -8.11 1.37
N ALA A 13 -5.77 -8.38 2.07
CA ALA A 13 -5.62 -9.60 2.84
C ALA A 13 -6.64 -9.63 3.99
N PRO A 14 -7.33 -10.75 4.23
CA PRO A 14 -8.18 -10.91 5.41
C PRO A 14 -7.40 -10.71 6.70
N LEU A 15 -8.03 -10.10 7.70
CA LEU A 15 -7.46 -9.99 9.04
C LEU A 15 -7.70 -11.32 9.77
N VAL A 16 -6.62 -12.07 9.96
CA VAL A 16 -6.63 -13.39 10.59
C VAL A 16 -5.67 -13.40 11.77
N ALA A 17 -6.10 -13.94 12.89
CA ALA A 17 -5.23 -14.10 14.05
C ALA A 17 -4.04 -15.01 13.71
N LYS A 18 -2.84 -14.66 14.19
CA LYS A 18 -1.62 -15.42 13.97
C LYS A 18 -1.81 -16.88 14.43
N GLY A 19 -1.47 -17.82 13.55
CA GLY A 19 -1.62 -19.25 13.77
C GLY A 19 -3.00 -19.82 13.41
N CYS A 20 -3.98 -18.95 13.02
CA CYS A 20 -5.31 -19.37 12.60
C CYS A 20 -5.48 -19.37 11.07
N GLU A 21 -4.43 -19.11 10.30
CA GLU A 21 -4.49 -18.88 8.83
C GLU A 21 -5.09 -20.09 8.09
N ARG A 22 -4.64 -21.32 8.43
CA ARG A 22 -5.19 -22.53 7.81
C ARG A 22 -6.64 -22.80 8.19
N ALA A 23 -6.98 -22.64 9.47
CA ALA A 23 -8.35 -22.83 9.96
C ALA A 23 -9.31 -21.81 9.30
N PHE A 24 -8.86 -20.55 9.14
CA PHE A 24 -9.61 -19.53 8.42
C PHE A 24 -9.89 -19.94 6.97
N TRP A 25 -8.86 -20.36 6.23
CA TRP A 25 -9.04 -20.74 4.83
C TRP A 25 -9.87 -22.01 4.68
N ALA A 26 -9.71 -22.99 5.57
CA ALA A 26 -10.57 -24.18 5.57
C ALA A 26 -12.04 -23.79 5.74
N ALA A 27 -12.38 -22.97 6.71
CA ALA A 27 -13.73 -22.49 6.96
C ALA A 27 -14.27 -21.64 5.80
N PHE A 28 -13.45 -20.71 5.28
CA PHE A 28 -13.83 -19.85 4.15
C PHE A 28 -14.15 -20.67 2.89
N LEU A 29 -13.32 -21.66 2.54
CA LEU A 29 -13.52 -22.45 1.34
C LEU A 29 -14.76 -23.35 1.45
N VAL A 30 -15.02 -23.93 2.62
CA VAL A 30 -16.26 -24.70 2.88
C VAL A 30 -17.48 -23.79 2.80
N TRP A 31 -17.41 -22.61 3.40
CA TRP A 31 -18.49 -21.62 3.31
C TRP A 31 -18.72 -21.17 1.86
N ALA A 32 -17.67 -20.93 1.10
CA ALA A 32 -17.74 -20.50 -0.29
C ALA A 32 -18.33 -21.58 -1.21
N ASP A 33 -18.11 -22.86 -0.93
CA ASP A 33 -18.73 -23.97 -1.66
C ASP A 33 -20.26 -23.94 -1.58
N THR A 34 -20.78 -23.58 -0.41
CA THR A 34 -22.21 -23.57 -0.14
C THR A 34 -22.84 -22.23 -0.55
N ASN A 35 -22.16 -21.11 -0.31
CA ASN A 35 -22.71 -19.76 -0.43
C ASN A 35 -22.25 -19.02 -1.69
N GLY A 36 -21.37 -19.60 -2.49
CA GLY A 36 -20.86 -18.98 -3.71
C GLY A 36 -21.86 -18.84 -4.86
N GLY A 37 -23.07 -19.36 -4.72
CA GLY A 37 -24.11 -19.30 -5.77
C GLY A 37 -23.59 -19.86 -7.11
N PRO A 38 -23.71 -19.13 -8.23
CA PRO A 38 -23.25 -19.58 -9.54
C PRO A 38 -21.72 -19.48 -9.72
N ALA A 39 -20.97 -18.89 -8.79
CA ALA A 39 -19.55 -18.67 -8.91
C ALA A 39 -18.76 -19.98 -9.01
N LEU A 40 -17.75 -20.01 -9.89
CA LEU A 40 -16.84 -21.14 -10.07
C LEU A 40 -15.59 -21.01 -9.19
N PHE A 41 -15.24 -19.78 -8.80
CA PHE A 41 -14.04 -19.49 -8.00
C PHE A 41 -14.26 -18.32 -7.06
N ALA A 42 -13.44 -18.28 -6.01
CA ALA A 42 -13.23 -17.09 -5.19
C ALA A 42 -12.01 -16.33 -5.71
N HIS A 43 -12.16 -15.04 -5.96
CA HIS A 43 -11.13 -14.13 -6.40
C HIS A 43 -10.66 -13.27 -5.24
N LEU A 44 -9.38 -13.33 -4.92
CA LEU A 44 -8.74 -12.68 -3.79
C LEU A 44 -7.70 -11.68 -4.32
N PRO A 45 -8.10 -10.44 -4.58
CA PRO A 45 -7.20 -9.41 -5.09
C PRO A 45 -6.30 -8.82 -4.00
N GLU A 46 -5.24 -8.15 -4.41
CA GLU A 46 -4.34 -7.33 -3.59
C GLU A 46 -3.83 -8.04 -2.32
N MET A 47 -3.52 -9.33 -2.45
CA MET A 47 -2.94 -10.11 -1.35
C MET A 47 -1.41 -10.10 -1.44
N PRO A 48 -0.70 -9.93 -0.31
CA PRO A 48 0.72 -10.26 -0.27
C PRO A 48 0.94 -11.71 -0.69
N VAL A 49 1.82 -11.93 -1.67
CA VAL A 49 2.09 -13.27 -2.22
C VAL A 49 2.91 -14.11 -1.24
N ASP A 50 3.76 -13.44 -0.49
CA ASP A 50 4.60 -14.03 0.55
C ASP A 50 3.93 -13.92 1.91
N GLY A 51 4.34 -14.78 2.83
CA GLY A 51 3.84 -14.78 4.19
C GLY A 51 2.86 -15.91 4.52
N ALA A 52 2.54 -16.03 5.81
CA ALA A 52 1.80 -17.16 6.37
C ALA A 52 0.38 -17.31 5.76
N LEU A 53 -0.30 -16.19 5.49
CA LEU A 53 -1.67 -16.22 5.00
C LEU A 53 -1.76 -16.80 3.57
N ALA A 54 -0.90 -16.38 2.67
CA ALA A 54 -0.87 -16.89 1.29
C ALA A 54 -0.34 -18.35 1.24
N ALA A 55 0.66 -18.67 2.08
CA ALA A 55 1.15 -20.04 2.21
C ALA A 55 0.05 -20.98 2.72
N ALA A 56 -0.71 -20.56 3.73
CA ALA A 56 -1.82 -21.33 4.28
C ALA A 56 -2.95 -21.52 3.25
N LEU A 57 -3.26 -20.50 2.45
CA LEU A 57 -4.26 -20.62 1.37
C LEU A 57 -3.84 -21.69 0.35
N ARG A 58 -2.59 -21.65 -0.11
CA ARG A 58 -2.06 -22.65 -1.06
C ARG A 58 -2.07 -24.06 -0.46
N ALA A 59 -1.62 -24.19 0.78
CA ALA A 59 -1.59 -25.48 1.49
C ALA A 59 -2.99 -26.06 1.68
N GLU A 60 -3.97 -25.21 2.03
CA GLU A 60 -5.35 -25.64 2.25
C GLU A 60 -6.05 -25.99 0.93
N ALA A 61 -5.84 -25.21 -0.12
CA ALA A 61 -6.34 -25.55 -1.46
C ALA A 61 -5.80 -26.90 -1.94
N ALA A 62 -4.49 -27.15 -1.75
CA ALA A 62 -3.86 -28.43 -2.08
C ALA A 62 -4.43 -29.60 -1.26
N ALA A 63 -4.60 -29.43 0.06
CA ALA A 63 -5.17 -30.45 0.95
C ALA A 63 -6.60 -30.84 0.55
N GLN A 64 -7.38 -29.90 0.00
CA GLN A 64 -8.75 -30.12 -0.46
C GLN A 64 -8.84 -30.47 -1.97
N GLY A 65 -7.72 -30.72 -2.65
CA GLY A 65 -7.68 -31.03 -4.09
C GLY A 65 -8.28 -29.91 -4.95
N ARG A 66 -8.11 -28.65 -4.54
CA ARG A 66 -8.63 -27.49 -5.27
C ARG A 66 -7.53 -26.86 -6.12
N ARG A 67 -7.88 -26.51 -7.33
CA ARG A 67 -7.03 -25.66 -8.14
C ARG A 67 -7.01 -24.25 -7.57
N ILE A 68 -5.81 -23.68 -7.45
CA ILE A 68 -5.55 -22.30 -7.10
C ILE A 68 -4.54 -21.74 -8.10
N GLU A 69 -4.79 -20.52 -8.58
CA GLU A 69 -3.89 -19.84 -9.51
C GLU A 69 -3.60 -18.43 -9.01
N LEU A 70 -2.34 -18.02 -9.15
CA LEU A 70 -1.91 -16.65 -9.04
C LEU A 70 -2.08 -16.00 -10.42
N VAL A 71 -3.19 -15.30 -10.64
CA VAL A 71 -3.58 -14.78 -11.96
C VAL A 71 -3.02 -13.40 -12.26
N TYR A 72 -2.42 -12.76 -11.27
CA TYR A 72 -1.71 -11.49 -11.40
C TYR A 72 -0.69 -11.36 -10.27
N ARG A 73 0.47 -10.78 -10.59
CA ARG A 73 1.52 -10.45 -9.63
C ARG A 73 2.16 -9.13 -10.04
N GLU A 74 2.37 -8.27 -9.08
CA GLU A 74 3.19 -7.06 -9.22
C GLU A 74 4.13 -6.94 -8.03
N GLU A 75 5.17 -6.15 -8.19
CA GLU A 75 6.07 -5.79 -7.09
C GLU A 75 6.00 -4.30 -6.85
N ARG A 76 5.89 -3.92 -5.59
CA ARG A 76 5.93 -2.52 -5.19
C ARG A 76 7.01 -2.27 -4.15
N ALA A 77 7.45 -1.03 -4.05
CA ALA A 77 8.51 -0.64 -3.15
C ALA A 77 8.15 -0.95 -1.69
N LEU A 78 9.10 -1.55 -1.00
CA LEU A 78 9.06 -1.90 0.41
C LEU A 78 10.28 -1.26 1.08
N LEU A 79 10.14 -0.77 2.29
CA LEU A 79 11.23 -0.39 3.17
C LEU A 79 11.37 -1.50 4.22
N ASP A 80 12.42 -2.30 4.11
CA ASP A 80 12.68 -3.47 4.98
C ASP A 80 14.19 -3.65 5.10
N SER A 81 14.79 -3.02 6.10
CA SER A 81 16.24 -2.98 6.28
C SER A 81 16.61 -2.74 7.73
N ASP A 82 17.69 -3.35 8.18
CA ASP A 82 18.28 -3.13 9.51
C ASP A 82 19.28 -1.95 9.53
N LEU A 83 19.43 -1.24 8.43
CA LEU A 83 20.34 -0.10 8.34
C LEU A 83 19.73 1.15 8.96
N ALA A 84 20.57 1.98 9.56
CA ALA A 84 20.17 3.33 9.92
C ALA A 84 19.75 4.15 8.67
N PRO A 85 18.83 5.13 8.78
CA PRO A 85 18.32 5.88 7.64
C PRO A 85 19.38 6.49 6.72
N ALA A 86 20.47 6.99 7.29
CA ALA A 86 21.58 7.59 6.54
C ALA A 86 22.35 6.55 5.72
N ASP A 87 22.64 5.39 6.33
CA ASP A 87 23.37 4.29 5.69
C ASP A 87 22.50 3.64 4.61
N TYR A 88 21.21 3.45 4.92
CA TYR A 88 20.24 2.98 3.93
C TYR A 88 20.18 3.89 2.70
N LEU A 89 20.06 5.21 2.91
CA LEU A 89 20.04 6.17 1.81
C LEU A 89 21.35 6.14 1.00
N GLU A 90 22.48 5.92 1.65
CA GLU A 90 23.76 5.80 0.97
C GLU A 90 23.84 4.56 0.08
N GLN A 91 23.32 3.44 0.55
CA GLN A 91 23.30 2.17 -0.17
C GLN A 91 22.24 2.15 -1.28
N ALA A 92 21.01 2.57 -0.98
CA ALA A 92 19.87 2.47 -1.89
C ALA A 92 19.91 3.50 -3.02
N VAL A 93 20.40 4.70 -2.76
CA VAL A 93 20.31 5.83 -3.69
C VAL A 93 21.68 6.23 -4.24
N ARG A 94 21.82 6.20 -5.56
CA ARG A 94 23.07 6.58 -6.23
C ARG A 94 23.55 7.99 -5.83
N GLY A 95 24.85 8.17 -5.67
CA GLY A 95 25.45 9.42 -5.21
C GLY A 95 25.05 10.69 -6.01
N LYS A 96 24.87 10.56 -7.33
CA LYS A 96 24.35 11.66 -8.18
C LYS A 96 22.94 12.07 -7.75
N LYS A 97 22.06 11.11 -7.49
CA LYS A 97 20.69 11.38 -7.05
C LYS A 97 20.66 11.98 -5.65
N ARG A 98 21.48 11.47 -4.71
CA ARG A 98 21.60 12.05 -3.37
C ARG A 98 22.06 13.51 -3.41
N LYS A 99 23.03 13.85 -4.28
CA LYS A 99 23.48 15.25 -4.49
C LYS A 99 22.35 16.11 -5.04
N GLU A 100 21.55 15.57 -5.97
CA GLU A 100 20.40 16.28 -6.54
C GLU A 100 19.32 16.55 -5.48
N LEU A 101 18.97 15.54 -4.66
CA LEU A 101 17.98 15.70 -3.59
C LEU A 101 18.42 16.74 -2.55
N ARG A 102 19.71 16.74 -2.16
CA ARG A 102 20.27 17.79 -1.28
C ARG A 102 20.17 19.19 -1.91
N ARG A 103 20.45 19.29 -3.21
CA ARG A 103 20.31 20.56 -3.95
C ARG A 103 18.87 21.02 -4.00
N GLN A 104 17.91 20.10 -4.26
CA GLN A 104 16.49 20.41 -4.27
C GLN A 104 16.01 20.89 -2.90
N HIS A 105 16.42 20.22 -1.82
CA HIS A 105 16.13 20.66 -0.46
C HIS A 105 16.66 22.06 -0.17
N ALA A 106 17.95 22.32 -0.49
CA ALA A 106 18.56 23.64 -0.28
C ALA A 106 17.80 24.75 -1.05
N ARG A 107 17.47 24.50 -2.32
CA ARG A 107 16.72 25.46 -3.14
C ARG A 107 15.27 25.68 -2.65
N LEU A 108 14.61 24.62 -2.16
CA LEU A 108 13.29 24.79 -1.54
C LEU A 108 13.39 25.64 -0.27
N SER A 109 14.47 25.50 0.50
CA SER A 109 14.73 26.33 1.68
C SER A 109 15.04 27.80 1.36
N GLU A 110 15.45 28.12 0.13
CA GLU A 110 15.64 29.49 -0.35
C GLU A 110 14.29 30.19 -0.66
N GLU A 111 13.23 29.44 -0.90
CA GLU A 111 11.88 29.98 -1.17
C GLU A 111 11.15 30.45 0.12
N GLY A 112 11.64 30.09 1.31
CA GLY A 112 11.07 30.48 2.59
C GLY A 112 11.55 29.59 3.74
N LYS A 113 10.94 29.73 4.91
CA LYS A 113 11.26 28.95 6.10
C LYS A 113 10.73 27.54 5.99
N LEU A 114 11.60 26.63 5.52
CA LEU A 114 11.26 25.20 5.41
C LEU A 114 11.32 24.52 6.78
N LYS A 115 10.29 23.71 7.11
CA LYS A 115 10.23 22.92 8.33
C LYS A 115 9.62 21.54 8.05
N LEU A 116 10.17 20.53 8.73
CA LEU A 116 9.51 19.23 8.89
C LEU A 116 8.68 19.23 10.16
N GLU A 117 7.45 18.76 10.06
CA GLU A 117 6.56 18.51 11.19
C GLU A 117 6.15 17.05 11.18
N ARG A 118 6.28 16.37 12.32
CA ARG A 118 5.93 14.97 12.51
C ARG A 118 5.03 14.86 13.73
N TYR A 119 3.93 14.12 13.61
CA TYR A 119 2.94 13.92 14.65
C TYR A 119 2.53 12.45 14.71
N ASP A 120 2.55 11.87 15.87
CA ASP A 120 2.11 10.52 16.23
C ASP A 120 0.86 10.52 17.14
N ASP A 121 0.28 11.71 17.36
CA ASP A 121 -0.87 11.97 18.22
C ASP A 121 -2.05 12.55 17.41
N ASP A 122 -3.08 13.02 18.10
CA ASP A 122 -4.29 13.64 17.51
C ASP A 122 -4.23 15.19 17.43
N ARG A 123 -3.11 15.80 17.83
CA ARG A 123 -2.97 17.27 17.78
C ARG A 123 -3.20 17.79 16.36
N CYS A 124 -4.09 18.77 16.24
CA CYS A 124 -4.42 19.42 14.96
C CYS A 124 -4.84 18.44 13.85
N LEU A 125 -5.30 17.21 14.20
CA LEU A 125 -5.62 16.18 13.21
C LEU A 125 -6.67 16.64 12.20
N ALA A 126 -7.74 17.28 12.65
CA ALA A 126 -8.79 17.77 11.76
C ALA A 126 -8.25 18.79 10.75
N THR A 127 -7.49 19.77 11.22
CA THR A 127 -6.86 20.78 10.36
C THR A 127 -5.84 20.16 9.41
N TRP A 128 -5.05 19.18 9.89
CA TRP A 128 -4.10 18.46 9.06
C TRP A 128 -4.81 17.69 7.92
N ILE A 129 -5.92 17.02 8.23
CA ILE A 129 -6.73 16.32 7.21
C ILE A 129 -7.28 17.30 6.18
N ASP A 130 -7.79 18.45 6.61
CA ASP A 130 -8.33 19.47 5.69
C ASP A 130 -7.23 20.00 4.76
N HIS A 131 -6.04 20.28 5.28
CA HIS A 131 -4.90 20.68 4.47
C HIS A 131 -4.48 19.58 3.48
N PHE A 132 -4.45 18.32 3.91
CA PHE A 132 -4.11 17.20 3.03
C PHE A 132 -5.09 17.08 1.87
N LEU A 133 -6.39 17.09 2.16
CA LEU A 133 -7.44 17.02 1.15
C LEU A 133 -7.40 18.19 0.16
N ALA A 134 -7.17 19.40 0.67
CA ALA A 134 -7.01 20.59 -0.16
C ALA A 134 -5.77 20.49 -1.07
N LEU A 135 -4.65 20.02 -0.51
CA LEU A 135 -3.40 19.87 -1.22
C LEU A 135 -3.50 18.81 -2.34
N GLU A 136 -4.12 17.66 -2.04
CA GLU A 136 -4.35 16.59 -3.02
C GLU A 136 -5.31 17.05 -4.14
N ALA A 137 -6.36 17.78 -3.78
CA ALA A 137 -7.34 18.29 -4.75
C ALA A 137 -6.78 19.40 -5.65
N ALA A 138 -5.80 20.16 -5.19
CA ALA A 138 -5.15 21.20 -5.98
C ALA A 138 -4.18 20.65 -7.03
N GLY A 139 -3.78 19.38 -6.94
CA GLY A 139 -2.84 18.73 -7.86
C GLY A 139 -3.51 17.94 -8.97
N TRP A 140 -2.70 17.15 -9.69
CA TRP A 140 -3.14 16.34 -10.84
C TRP A 140 -4.29 15.38 -10.52
N LYS A 141 -4.37 14.87 -9.27
CA LYS A 141 -5.47 14.01 -8.84
C LYS A 141 -6.81 14.74 -8.83
N GLY A 142 -6.81 16.02 -8.42
CA GLY A 142 -8.00 16.86 -8.52
C GLY A 142 -8.40 17.10 -9.97
N ALA A 143 -7.43 17.44 -10.83
CA ALA A 143 -7.67 17.60 -12.26
C ALA A 143 -8.19 16.33 -12.94
N ALA A 144 -7.74 15.15 -12.47
CA ALA A 144 -8.20 13.84 -12.95
C ALA A 144 -9.50 13.34 -12.28
N GLY A 145 -10.08 14.10 -11.34
CA GLY A 145 -11.26 13.67 -10.57
C GLY A 145 -11.03 12.49 -9.63
N SER A 146 -9.77 12.15 -9.32
CA SER A 146 -9.37 11.01 -8.50
C SER A 146 -8.90 11.40 -7.08
N ALA A 147 -8.94 12.69 -6.73
CA ALA A 147 -8.65 13.16 -5.39
C ALA A 147 -9.70 12.65 -4.39
N LEU A 148 -9.27 12.43 -3.15
CA LEU A 148 -10.18 11.99 -2.07
C LEU A 148 -11.34 12.98 -1.86
N ALA A 149 -11.08 14.29 -2.02
CA ALA A 149 -12.07 15.33 -1.90
C ALA A 149 -13.08 15.40 -3.07
N ALA A 150 -12.90 14.60 -4.13
CA ALA A 150 -13.83 14.57 -5.25
C ALA A 150 -15.20 13.95 -4.89
N HIS A 151 -15.26 13.13 -3.84
CA HIS A 151 -16.49 12.47 -3.41
C HIS A 151 -16.58 12.45 -1.88
N ASP A 152 -17.77 12.68 -1.33
CA ASP A 152 -18.04 12.65 0.12
C ASP A 152 -17.65 11.31 0.75
N ALA A 153 -17.91 10.20 0.05
CA ALA A 153 -17.58 8.86 0.55
C ALA A 153 -16.07 8.67 0.73
N THR A 154 -15.23 9.15 -0.18
CA THR A 154 -13.76 9.04 -0.07
C THR A 154 -13.20 10.04 0.94
N THR A 155 -13.78 11.22 1.02
CA THR A 155 -13.49 12.22 2.05
C THR A 155 -13.80 11.66 3.45
N GLY A 156 -15.01 11.10 3.62
CA GLY A 156 -15.44 10.46 4.87
C GLY A 156 -14.53 9.31 5.27
N LEU A 157 -14.26 8.39 4.34
CA LEU A 157 -13.33 7.28 4.56
C LEU A 157 -11.97 7.74 5.08
N PHE A 158 -11.37 8.75 4.43
CA PHE A 158 -10.06 9.25 4.81
C PHE A 158 -10.08 9.86 6.22
N ARG A 159 -11.08 10.70 6.51
CA ARG A 159 -11.27 11.29 7.84
C ARG A 159 -11.44 10.24 8.93
N ASP A 160 -12.30 9.27 8.71
CA ASP A 160 -12.61 8.23 9.69
C ASP A 160 -11.45 7.26 9.89
N ALA A 161 -10.75 6.89 8.81
CA ALA A 161 -9.57 6.03 8.88
C ALA A 161 -8.43 6.69 9.69
N LEU A 162 -8.15 7.98 9.46
CA LEU A 162 -7.09 8.67 10.19
C LEU A 162 -7.48 8.91 11.67
N ARG A 163 -8.73 9.29 11.94
CA ARG A 163 -9.22 9.44 13.32
C ARG A 163 -9.14 8.12 14.08
N GLY A 164 -9.70 7.05 13.50
CA GLY A 164 -9.68 5.74 14.14
C GLY A 164 -8.26 5.17 14.32
N ALA A 165 -7.31 5.53 13.47
CA ALA A 165 -5.91 5.18 13.67
C ALA A 165 -5.27 6.01 14.79
N ALA A 166 -5.51 7.33 14.83
CA ALA A 166 -5.00 8.21 15.89
C ALA A 166 -5.49 7.78 17.27
N GLU A 167 -6.80 7.49 17.43
CA GLU A 167 -7.40 6.99 18.68
C GLU A 167 -6.72 5.71 19.20
N ARG A 168 -6.07 4.95 18.33
CA ARG A 168 -5.38 3.70 18.66
C ARG A 168 -3.87 3.84 18.74
N GLY A 169 -3.32 5.07 18.62
CA GLY A 169 -1.86 5.28 18.52
C GLY A 169 -1.24 4.61 17.31
N ARG A 170 -1.96 4.55 16.18
CA ARG A 170 -1.55 3.86 14.94
C ARG A 170 -1.49 4.80 13.74
N LEU A 171 -1.35 6.09 13.97
CA LEU A 171 -1.22 7.09 12.93
C LEU A 171 0.06 7.89 13.14
N GLU A 172 0.87 8.01 12.11
CA GLU A 172 1.93 8.99 12.01
C GLU A 172 1.67 9.90 10.82
N ARG A 173 1.87 11.21 11.01
CA ARG A 173 1.64 12.23 9.98
C ARG A 173 2.86 13.11 9.83
N LEU A 174 3.29 13.30 8.60
CA LEU A 174 4.40 14.18 8.27
C LEU A 174 3.89 15.35 7.41
N SER A 175 4.47 16.52 7.63
CA SER A 175 4.29 17.68 6.77
C SER A 175 5.61 18.37 6.54
N LEU A 176 5.92 18.65 5.29
CA LEU A 176 6.96 19.60 4.93
C LEU A 176 6.27 20.94 4.68
N THR A 177 6.59 21.96 5.49
CA THR A 177 5.94 23.27 5.45
C THR A 177 6.92 24.34 5.01
N LEU A 178 6.45 25.29 4.21
CA LEU A 178 7.18 26.49 3.80
C LEU A 178 6.42 27.72 4.31
N ASP A 179 7.04 28.51 5.17
CA ASP A 179 6.39 29.63 5.88
C ASP A 179 5.07 29.24 6.55
N GLY A 180 5.03 28.03 7.13
CA GLY A 180 3.86 27.48 7.82
C GLY A 180 2.77 26.91 6.88
N ARG A 181 2.96 26.91 5.56
CA ARG A 181 2.03 26.31 4.61
C ARG A 181 2.54 24.95 4.16
N PRO A 182 1.72 23.90 4.20
CA PRO A 182 2.13 22.58 3.72
C PRO A 182 2.48 22.59 2.23
N VAL A 183 3.66 22.09 1.88
CA VAL A 183 4.11 21.87 0.50
C VAL A 183 4.20 20.38 0.16
N ALA A 184 4.30 19.50 1.17
CA ALA A 184 4.10 18.06 1.03
C ALA A 184 3.56 17.49 2.34
N MET A 185 2.69 16.50 2.26
CA MET A 185 2.07 15.83 3.40
C MET A 185 2.01 14.33 3.16
N LEU A 186 2.18 13.55 4.23
CA LEU A 186 2.21 12.08 4.19
C LEU A 186 1.50 11.53 5.42
N ALA A 187 0.66 10.51 5.24
CA ALA A 187 0.05 9.72 6.30
C ALA A 187 0.61 8.30 6.28
N ASN A 188 1.12 7.85 7.43
CA ASN A 188 1.50 6.47 7.69
C ASN A 188 0.52 5.81 8.64
N PHE A 189 0.11 4.57 8.35
CA PHE A 189 -0.51 3.70 9.32
C PHE A 189 0.56 2.83 9.99
N ILE A 190 0.60 2.85 11.31
CA ILE A 190 1.54 2.11 12.14
C ILE A 190 0.83 0.87 12.68
N THR A 191 1.21 -0.31 12.18
CA THR A 191 0.54 -1.57 12.48
C THR A 191 1.57 -2.67 12.78
N PRO A 192 2.28 -2.59 13.92
CA PRO A 192 3.39 -3.49 14.22
C PRO A 192 3.10 -4.95 13.90
N PRO A 193 4.09 -5.68 13.32
CA PRO A 193 5.47 -5.25 13.02
C PRO A 193 5.61 -4.46 11.70
N GLY A 194 4.56 -4.04 11.06
CA GLY A 194 4.59 -3.32 9.79
C GLY A 194 4.01 -1.93 9.85
N ALA A 195 4.35 -1.12 8.84
CA ALA A 195 3.73 0.16 8.57
C ALA A 195 3.28 0.25 7.11
N PHE A 196 2.43 1.22 6.82
CA PHE A 196 1.94 1.51 5.48
C PHE A 196 2.07 3.01 5.20
N SER A 197 2.88 3.39 4.23
CA SER A 197 2.99 4.76 3.70
C SER A 197 1.77 5.03 2.81
N TYR A 198 0.65 5.35 3.47
CA TYR A 198 -0.69 5.23 2.88
C TYR A 198 -0.95 6.20 1.75
N LYS A 199 -0.72 7.50 1.99
CA LYS A 199 -0.95 8.53 0.98
C LYS A 199 -0.01 9.71 1.15
N THR A 200 0.48 10.19 -0.01
CA THR A 200 1.28 11.41 -0.12
C THR A 200 0.57 12.41 -1.03
N ALA A 201 0.55 13.68 -0.63
CA ALA A 201 0.14 14.81 -1.43
C ALA A 201 1.25 15.88 -1.43
N PHE A 202 1.41 16.62 -2.52
CA PHE A 202 2.35 17.73 -2.57
C PHE A 202 1.83 18.86 -3.48
N ASP A 203 2.33 20.06 -3.27
CA ASP A 203 2.02 21.24 -4.05
C ASP A 203 2.82 21.24 -5.36
N GLU A 204 2.14 21.11 -6.48
CA GLU A 204 2.75 21.02 -7.80
C GLU A 204 3.51 22.30 -8.21
N ARG A 205 3.21 23.43 -7.61
CA ARG A 205 3.98 24.68 -7.82
C ARG A 205 5.45 24.51 -7.44
N PHE A 206 5.72 23.60 -6.50
CA PHE A 206 7.06 23.24 -6.02
C PHE A 206 7.59 21.92 -6.62
N ALA A 207 6.95 21.35 -7.64
CA ALA A 207 7.31 20.06 -8.24
C ALA A 207 8.79 19.99 -8.67
N ARG A 208 9.37 21.11 -9.12
CA ARG A 208 10.81 21.24 -9.48
C ARG A 208 11.76 20.89 -8.33
N PHE A 209 11.31 20.97 -7.10
CA PHE A 209 12.07 20.63 -5.89
C PHE A 209 11.74 19.24 -5.34
N SER A 210 10.80 18.53 -5.97
CA SER A 210 10.39 17.18 -5.58
C SER A 210 9.98 17.05 -4.09
N PRO A 211 9.09 17.91 -3.55
CA PRO A 211 8.83 17.96 -2.11
C PRO A 211 8.24 16.66 -1.56
N GLY A 212 7.48 15.89 -2.36
CA GLY A 212 7.01 14.56 -1.98
C GLY A 212 8.15 13.56 -1.80
N VAL A 213 9.19 13.63 -2.67
CA VAL A 213 10.40 12.79 -2.51
C VAL A 213 11.19 13.21 -1.28
N LEU A 214 11.34 14.53 -1.04
CA LEU A 214 12.03 15.03 0.16
C LEU A 214 11.29 14.55 1.43
N LEU A 215 9.98 14.54 1.43
CA LEU A 215 9.20 14.04 2.56
C LEU A 215 9.36 12.53 2.76
N GLN A 216 9.51 11.74 1.69
CA GLN A 216 9.81 10.31 1.77
C GLN A 216 11.24 10.03 2.25
N LEU A 217 12.21 10.95 2.08
CA LEU A 217 13.52 10.84 2.74
C LEU A 217 13.38 10.94 4.26
N GLU A 218 12.57 11.89 4.74
CA GLU A 218 12.29 12.03 6.16
C GLU A 218 11.52 10.82 6.72
N ASN A 219 10.76 10.15 5.87
CA ASN A 219 10.03 8.93 6.22
C ASN A 219 10.94 7.71 6.46
N LEU A 220 12.19 7.75 6.03
CA LEU A 220 13.21 6.71 6.35
C LEU A 220 13.44 6.56 7.86
N ALA A 221 13.06 7.54 8.67
CA ALA A 221 13.10 7.41 10.13
C ALA A 221 12.25 6.23 10.67
N LEU A 222 11.36 5.67 9.87
CA LEU A 222 10.67 4.41 10.20
C LEU A 222 11.64 3.23 10.39
N LEU A 223 12.83 3.26 9.82
CA LEU A 223 13.88 2.25 10.04
C LEU A 223 14.42 2.23 11.48
N GLU A 224 14.26 3.31 12.22
CA GLU A 224 14.65 3.42 13.63
C GLU A 224 13.46 3.27 14.58
N HIS A 225 12.28 2.92 14.07
CA HIS A 225 11.09 2.80 14.89
C HIS A 225 11.09 1.42 15.61
N ASP A 226 11.09 1.41 16.94
CA ASP A 226 11.28 0.22 17.79
C ASP A 226 10.36 -0.97 17.47
N THR A 227 9.18 -0.72 16.93
CA THR A 227 8.17 -1.77 16.70
C THR A 227 7.89 -2.05 15.24
N ILE A 228 8.55 -1.33 14.30
CA ILE A 228 8.33 -1.48 12.87
C ILE A 228 9.53 -2.16 12.22
N ALA A 229 9.30 -3.33 11.65
CA ALA A 229 10.30 -4.07 10.89
C ALA A 229 10.27 -3.73 9.39
N TRP A 230 9.12 -3.29 8.86
CA TRP A 230 8.96 -2.97 7.45
C TRP A 230 7.88 -1.92 7.22
N CYS A 231 7.98 -1.18 6.13
CA CYS A 231 6.94 -0.27 5.65
C CYS A 231 6.62 -0.52 4.18
N ASP A 232 5.34 -0.78 3.91
CA ASP A 232 4.81 -0.92 2.55
C ASP A 232 4.52 0.47 1.96
N SER A 233 4.98 0.73 0.75
CA SER A 233 4.79 2.03 0.10
C SER A 233 3.34 2.34 -0.27
N CYS A 234 2.47 1.35 -0.38
CA CYS A 234 1.13 1.47 -0.94
C CYS A 234 1.09 2.08 -2.36
N ALA A 235 2.23 2.17 -3.01
CA ALA A 235 2.35 2.74 -4.35
C ALA A 235 2.11 1.66 -5.43
N ALA A 236 1.78 2.09 -6.63
CA ALA A 236 1.82 1.19 -7.78
C ALA A 236 3.27 0.76 -8.08
N ALA A 237 3.42 -0.35 -8.80
CA ALA A 237 4.71 -0.76 -9.34
C ALA A 237 5.34 0.38 -10.15
N ASP A 238 6.66 0.50 -10.10
CA ASP A 238 7.46 1.53 -10.81
C ASP A 238 7.04 2.98 -10.50
N HIS A 239 6.50 3.25 -9.31
CA HIS A 239 6.06 4.59 -8.94
C HIS A 239 7.25 5.55 -8.80
N PRO A 240 7.33 6.64 -9.59
CA PRO A 240 8.54 7.45 -9.77
C PRO A 240 9.01 8.16 -8.50
N MET A 241 8.14 8.39 -7.53
CA MET A 241 8.48 9.05 -6.27
C MET A 241 9.23 8.13 -5.31
N ILE A 242 8.85 6.85 -5.26
CA ILE A 242 9.30 5.94 -4.20
C ILE A 242 10.19 4.82 -4.70
N ASP A 243 10.01 4.38 -5.93
CA ASP A 243 10.67 3.19 -6.47
C ASP A 243 12.20 3.32 -6.54
N GLY A 244 12.69 4.55 -6.72
CA GLY A 244 14.11 4.87 -6.70
C GLY A 244 14.67 5.22 -5.30
N LEU A 245 13.85 5.16 -4.24
CA LEU A 245 14.27 5.39 -2.86
C LEU A 245 14.27 4.11 -2.03
N TRP A 246 13.24 3.29 -2.16
CA TRP A 246 13.09 2.03 -1.46
C TRP A 246 13.42 0.88 -2.39
N THR A 247 14.42 0.08 -2.02
CA THR A 247 15.01 -0.92 -2.92
C THR A 247 14.42 -2.30 -2.74
N GLU A 248 13.88 -2.60 -1.58
CA GLU A 248 13.21 -3.85 -1.30
C GLU A 248 11.84 -3.87 -1.99
N ARG A 249 11.31 -5.07 -2.21
CA ARG A 249 10.07 -5.28 -2.96
C ARG A 249 9.11 -6.17 -2.19
N ARG A 250 7.84 -5.80 -2.26
CA ARG A 250 6.74 -6.65 -1.81
C ARG A 250 5.93 -7.12 -2.99
N ALA A 251 5.82 -8.43 -3.13
CA ALA A 251 4.97 -9.03 -4.14
C ALA A 251 3.50 -8.99 -3.68
N ILE A 252 2.65 -8.36 -4.48
CA ILE A 252 1.20 -8.33 -4.33
C ILE A 252 0.58 -9.11 -5.46
N GLY A 253 -0.40 -9.95 -5.17
CA GLY A 253 -1.00 -10.82 -6.18
C GLY A 253 -2.51 -10.93 -6.09
N ARG A 254 -3.05 -11.53 -7.14
CA ARG A 254 -4.47 -11.89 -7.22
C ARG A 254 -4.58 -13.39 -7.34
N TYR A 255 -5.21 -14.02 -6.36
CA TYR A 255 -5.46 -15.45 -6.38
C TYR A 255 -6.88 -15.74 -6.84
N SER A 256 -7.02 -16.78 -7.65
CA SER A 256 -8.33 -17.39 -7.96
C SER A 256 -8.29 -18.83 -7.48
N VAL A 257 -9.23 -19.22 -6.62
CA VAL A 257 -9.31 -20.56 -6.06
C VAL A 257 -10.67 -21.18 -6.37
N ALA A 258 -10.66 -22.43 -6.84
CA ALA A 258 -11.85 -23.19 -7.19
C ALA A 258 -12.80 -23.36 -5.99
N ILE A 259 -14.10 -23.09 -6.17
CA ILE A 259 -15.14 -23.28 -5.16
C ILE A 259 -16.32 -24.08 -5.73
N GLY A 260 -17.16 -24.60 -4.84
CA GLY A 260 -18.32 -25.42 -5.18
C GLY A 260 -17.98 -26.89 -5.34
N GLY A 261 -18.96 -27.66 -5.83
CA GLY A 261 -18.84 -29.10 -6.05
C GLY A 261 -17.96 -29.45 -7.27
N ALA A 262 -17.75 -30.76 -7.49
CA ALA A 262 -16.85 -31.28 -8.52
C ALA A 262 -17.08 -30.73 -9.93
N ALA A 263 -18.35 -30.56 -10.34
CA ALA A 263 -18.68 -30.02 -11.66
C ALA A 263 -18.19 -28.55 -11.83
N LYS A 264 -18.34 -27.71 -10.81
CA LYS A 264 -17.88 -26.32 -10.83
C LYS A 264 -16.35 -26.25 -10.83
N ARG A 265 -15.69 -27.07 -10.03
CA ARG A 265 -14.23 -27.15 -9.99
C ARG A 265 -13.66 -27.57 -11.34
N ALA A 266 -14.26 -28.59 -11.99
CA ALA A 266 -13.86 -29.00 -13.35
C ALA A 266 -14.09 -27.90 -14.40
N ALA A 267 -15.17 -27.13 -14.27
CA ALA A 267 -15.42 -25.97 -15.14
C ALA A 267 -14.37 -24.87 -14.93
N PHE A 268 -13.99 -24.57 -13.70
CA PHE A 268 -12.90 -23.62 -13.39
C PHE A 268 -11.56 -24.10 -13.96
N ASP A 269 -11.22 -25.39 -13.82
CA ASP A 269 -9.99 -25.97 -14.35
C ASP A 269 -9.86 -25.75 -15.87
N ARG A 270 -10.97 -25.96 -16.60
CA ARG A 270 -11.01 -25.73 -18.06
C ARG A 270 -10.87 -24.26 -18.41
N LEU A 271 -11.57 -23.38 -17.66
CA LEU A 271 -11.52 -21.93 -17.88
C LEU A 271 -10.10 -21.38 -17.67
N VAL A 272 -9.46 -21.72 -16.56
CA VAL A 272 -8.10 -21.29 -16.25
C VAL A 272 -7.09 -21.88 -17.23
N GLY A 273 -7.24 -23.17 -17.59
CA GLY A 273 -6.39 -23.80 -18.59
C GLY A 273 -6.46 -23.09 -19.94
N ALA A 274 -7.65 -22.69 -20.39
CA ALA A 274 -7.82 -21.91 -21.62
C ALA A 274 -7.26 -20.49 -21.53
N GLU A 275 -7.39 -19.83 -20.37
CA GLU A 275 -6.87 -18.50 -20.13
C GLU A 275 -5.34 -18.49 -20.15
N LEU A 276 -4.71 -19.37 -19.39
CA LEU A 276 -3.25 -19.50 -19.33
C LEU A 276 -2.63 -19.92 -20.68
N SER A 277 -3.36 -20.68 -21.49
CA SER A 277 -2.89 -21.04 -22.83
C SER A 277 -2.92 -19.87 -23.82
N ARG A 278 -3.80 -18.89 -23.64
CA ARG A 278 -3.93 -17.69 -24.46
C ARG A 278 -2.98 -16.57 -24.04
N SER A 279 -2.65 -16.51 -22.77
CA SER A 279 -1.78 -15.49 -22.19
C SER A 279 -0.71 -16.14 -21.29
N PRO A 280 0.28 -16.82 -21.88
CA PRO A 280 1.37 -17.44 -21.10
C PRO A 280 2.17 -16.43 -20.27
N ARG A 281 2.01 -15.12 -20.54
CA ARG A 281 2.70 -13.99 -19.88
C ARG A 281 1.84 -13.25 -18.84
N GLY A 282 0.69 -13.77 -18.48
CA GLY A 282 -0.20 -13.12 -17.50
C GLY A 282 0.20 -13.31 -16.04
N ILE A 283 1.25 -14.08 -15.77
CA ILE A 283 1.92 -14.18 -14.47
C ILE A 283 3.19 -13.35 -14.67
N GLY A 284 3.13 -12.06 -14.31
CA GLY A 284 4.19 -11.11 -14.59
C GLY A 284 5.59 -11.67 -14.31
N ASP A 285 6.44 -11.51 -15.31
CA ASP A 285 7.88 -11.58 -15.17
C ASP A 285 8.37 -10.39 -14.35
#